data_c52ece2d0ec3446a794a3b5c7b4ee046
#
_entry.id   c52ece2d0ec3446a794a3b5c7b4ee046
#
_cell.length_a   1.000
_cell.length_b   1.000
_cell.length_c   1.000
_cell.angle_alpha   90.00
_cell.angle_beta   90.00
_cell.angle_gamma   90.00
#
_symmetry.space_group_name_H-M   'P 1'
#
loop_
_entity.id
_entity.type
_entity.pdbx_description
1 polymer ?
#
loop_
_entity_poly.entity_id
_entity_poly.type
_entity_poly.pdbx_seq_one_letter_code
_entity_poly.pdbx_strand_id
1 'polypeptide(L)'
;MRRTAVLGSAGTLIAGTLIAGAMAAPAAGADSRHHGDREARGVQIAADRAADAGIDWADCPADWAIAAPIQCGWVSVPLDYAKPNGKQIKLAVDRHVSTGTKEERQGALVYNPGGPGGSGMAFPKRIVTKNPLWTKAAKAYDFVGFDPRGVGHSAPISCIDPQEFVKAPKADPVPDSEADKRAQRKLAAEYADGCAERSGEMLPHMTTPDTARDLDVIRAALGEKKLNFLGVSYGTYLGAVYGTLFPTHVRRMVVDSVVNPAKDNIWYEANLNQDVAFQTRWNDWKAWVAQNDAAYHIGDTPEKVEQAWLTLRAAAKKNPIGGVVGPAELIGFFQSAPYYDSAWAPTARIWSDYLGGDTQALIDAAAPDLSDTAGNISAENGNAVYTAVECADAKWPTSWKKWDRDNTRLHQQYPFMTWANAWMNLPCATWPSTQRTPLDVRTGKGLPPVLIVQSTRDAATPYEGAVELHKRFKGSRLVTEKDAGSHGVTGLVNPCVNERVDTYLLTGKTDRHDVTCTPHATPKP
;
A
#
# COMPACT_ATOMS: atom_id res chain seq x y z
N MET A 1 73.39 -38.89 13.24
CA MET A 1 74.03 -40.16 13.72
C MET A 1 72.93 -41.10 14.21
N ARG A 2 73.00 -42.34 13.69
CA ARG A 2 72.35 -43.60 14.14
C ARG A 2 70.79 -43.62 14.08
N ARG A 3 70.16 -44.33 13.11
CA ARG A 3 70.01 -45.82 12.95
C ARG A 3 69.42 -46.45 14.24
N THR A 4 68.36 -47.20 14.24
CA THR A 4 67.88 -48.39 13.52
C THR A 4 66.54 -48.81 14.15
N ALA A 5 65.62 -49.53 13.74
CA ALA A 5 65.26 -50.56 12.80
C ALA A 5 63.91 -51.12 13.29
N VAL A 6 62.99 -51.32 12.40
CA VAL A 6 62.33 -52.53 11.87
C VAL A 6 61.95 -53.65 12.87
N LEU A 7 60.63 -53.99 12.78
CA LEU A 7 59.95 -55.31 12.76
C LEU A 7 58.47 -55.07 13.04
N GLY A 8 57.50 -55.31 12.27
CA GLY A 8 57.11 -56.45 11.42
C GLY A 8 56.18 -57.39 12.19
N SER A 9 54.83 -57.23 11.98
CA SER A 9 53.96 -58.43 12.08
C SER A 9 52.63 -58.17 11.37
N ALA A 10 52.27 -59.14 10.56
CA ALA A 10 51.08 -59.26 9.75
C ALA A 10 49.81 -59.46 10.61
N GLY A 11 48.69 -58.91 10.19
CA GLY A 11 47.39 -59.16 10.82
C GLY A 11 46.23 -58.76 9.92
N THR A 12 45.73 -59.70 9.21
CA THR A 12 44.35 -59.96 8.72
C THR A 12 43.47 -58.77 8.28
N LEU A 13 43.21 -58.67 6.99
CA LEU A 13 42.15 -57.92 6.33
C LEU A 13 40.77 -58.44 6.77
N ILE A 14 39.99 -57.64 7.44
CA ILE A 14 38.51 -57.77 7.51
C ILE A 14 37.93 -56.64 6.67
N ALA A 15 37.32 -57.01 5.52
CA ALA A 15 36.56 -56.11 4.68
C ALA A 15 35.24 -55.74 5.38
N GLY A 16 35.20 -54.57 5.99
CA GLY A 16 33.98 -53.95 6.49
C GLY A 16 33.37 -53.07 5.39
N THR A 17 32.29 -53.50 4.78
CA THR A 17 31.45 -52.69 3.88
C THR A 17 30.82 -51.56 4.67
N LEU A 18 31.38 -50.34 4.56
CA LEU A 18 30.73 -49.11 5.01
C LEU A 18 29.61 -48.77 4.00
N ILE A 19 28.36 -49.05 4.38
CA ILE A 19 27.16 -48.49 3.74
C ILE A 19 27.13 -47.02 4.16
N ALA A 20 27.61 -46.15 3.30
CA ALA A 20 27.40 -44.70 3.44
C ALA A 20 25.91 -44.41 3.18
N GLY A 21 25.13 -44.36 4.24
CA GLY A 21 23.76 -43.83 4.19
C GLY A 21 23.83 -42.33 3.87
N ALA A 22 23.63 -41.99 2.62
CA ALA A 22 23.36 -40.61 2.23
C ALA A 22 22.03 -40.18 2.89
N MET A 23 22.09 -39.51 4.01
CA MET A 23 20.96 -38.73 4.49
C MET A 23 20.74 -37.59 3.49
N ALA A 24 19.82 -37.77 2.58
CA ALA A 24 19.31 -36.70 1.74
C ALA A 24 18.60 -35.71 2.67
N ALA A 25 19.17 -34.52 2.85
CA ALA A 25 18.48 -33.41 3.46
C ALA A 25 17.18 -33.17 2.67
N PRO A 26 16.01 -33.02 3.32
CA PRO A 26 14.78 -32.73 2.62
C PRO A 26 14.95 -31.41 1.88
N ALA A 27 14.75 -31.42 0.57
CA ALA A 27 14.89 -30.26 -0.28
C ALA A 27 13.80 -29.25 0.11
N ALA A 28 14.17 -28.13 0.71
CA ALA A 28 13.30 -27.02 1.06
C ALA A 28 12.45 -26.52 -0.13
N GLY A 29 12.84 -26.83 -1.36
CA GLY A 29 12.11 -26.54 -2.58
C GLY A 29 10.95 -27.49 -2.93
N ALA A 30 10.85 -28.65 -2.28
CA ALA A 30 9.72 -29.57 -2.50
C ALA A 30 8.51 -29.19 -1.65
N ASP A 31 8.74 -28.73 -0.43
CA ASP A 31 7.69 -28.35 0.51
C ASP A 31 6.97 -27.06 0.07
N SER A 32 7.71 -26.08 -0.46
CA SER A 32 7.13 -24.83 -0.99
C SER A 32 6.27 -25.04 -2.24
N ARG A 33 6.61 -25.97 -3.12
CA ARG A 33 5.79 -26.32 -4.29
C ARG A 33 4.49 -27.02 -3.87
N HIS A 34 4.55 -27.96 -2.96
CA HIS A 34 3.36 -28.65 -2.43
C HIS A 34 2.43 -27.70 -1.68
N HIS A 35 2.94 -26.66 -1.02
CA HIS A 35 2.14 -25.65 -0.38
C HIS A 35 1.40 -24.78 -1.41
N GLY A 36 2.10 -24.27 -2.42
CA GLY A 36 1.51 -23.50 -3.52
C GLY A 36 0.42 -24.24 -4.29
N ASP A 37 0.59 -25.55 -4.52
CA ASP A 37 -0.42 -26.39 -5.18
C ASP A 37 -1.67 -26.59 -4.31
N ARG A 38 -1.53 -26.64 -2.98
CA ARG A 38 -2.67 -26.70 -2.05
C ARG A 38 -3.44 -25.39 -2.04
N GLU A 39 -2.75 -24.26 -1.96
CA GLU A 39 -3.40 -22.94 -2.02
C GLU A 39 -4.12 -22.71 -3.36
N ALA A 40 -3.52 -23.11 -4.49
CA ALA A 40 -4.15 -23.01 -5.81
C ALA A 40 -5.44 -23.83 -5.90
N ARG A 41 -5.46 -25.04 -5.35
CA ARG A 41 -6.70 -25.84 -5.24
C ARG A 41 -7.70 -25.25 -4.27
N GLY A 42 -7.22 -24.71 -3.16
CA GLY A 42 -8.07 -24.08 -2.15
C GLY A 42 -8.80 -22.85 -2.66
N VAL A 43 -8.12 -22.00 -3.46
CA VAL A 43 -8.78 -20.84 -4.08
C VAL A 43 -9.83 -21.27 -5.10
N GLN A 44 -9.57 -22.32 -5.89
CA GLN A 44 -10.57 -22.85 -6.82
C GLN A 44 -11.83 -23.34 -6.07
N ILE A 45 -11.67 -24.13 -5.00
CA ILE A 45 -12.79 -24.59 -4.17
C ILE A 45 -13.57 -23.40 -3.58
N ALA A 46 -12.89 -22.38 -3.11
CA ALA A 46 -13.52 -21.18 -2.56
C ALA A 46 -14.26 -20.38 -3.65
N ALA A 47 -13.66 -20.24 -4.82
CA ALA A 47 -14.26 -19.54 -5.95
C ALA A 47 -15.51 -20.27 -6.50
N ASP A 48 -15.47 -21.60 -6.60
CA ASP A 48 -16.64 -22.39 -7.01
C ASP A 48 -17.81 -22.22 -6.04
N ARG A 49 -17.55 -22.30 -4.73
CA ARG A 49 -18.58 -22.04 -3.69
C ARG A 49 -19.14 -20.62 -3.76
N ALA A 50 -18.26 -19.65 -3.97
CA ALA A 50 -18.68 -18.26 -4.06
C ALA A 50 -19.51 -17.99 -5.34
N ALA A 51 -19.18 -18.65 -6.45
CA ALA A 51 -19.98 -18.60 -7.68
C ALA A 51 -21.37 -19.21 -7.49
N ASP A 52 -21.48 -20.33 -6.77
CA ASP A 52 -22.75 -20.99 -6.48
C ASP A 52 -23.60 -20.16 -5.50
N ALA A 53 -22.99 -19.55 -4.50
CA ALA A 53 -23.68 -18.74 -3.50
C ALA A 53 -24.10 -17.36 -4.03
N GLY A 54 -23.29 -16.75 -4.90
CA GLY A 54 -23.45 -15.35 -5.29
C GLY A 54 -23.23 -14.37 -4.15
N ILE A 55 -23.76 -13.16 -4.31
CA ILE A 55 -23.76 -12.11 -3.28
C ILE A 55 -25.20 -11.67 -3.04
N ASP A 56 -25.68 -11.79 -1.81
CA ASP A 56 -26.96 -11.24 -1.39
C ASP A 56 -26.81 -9.73 -1.19
N TRP A 57 -27.21 -8.98 -2.21
CA TRP A 57 -27.14 -7.53 -2.22
C TRP A 57 -28.36 -6.93 -1.51
N ALA A 58 -28.09 -6.06 -0.52
CA ALA A 58 -29.08 -5.35 0.25
C ALA A 58 -28.66 -3.89 0.47
N ASP A 59 -29.53 -3.10 1.08
CA ASP A 59 -29.17 -1.80 1.61
C ASP A 59 -28.00 -1.97 2.60
N CYS A 60 -27.06 -1.02 2.57
CA CYS A 60 -25.91 -1.08 3.45
C CYS A 60 -26.35 -0.93 4.92
N PRO A 61 -25.71 -1.63 5.87
CA PRO A 61 -25.94 -1.40 7.29
C PRO A 61 -25.78 0.07 7.66
N ALA A 62 -26.65 0.58 8.54
CA ALA A 62 -26.70 2.00 8.87
C ALA A 62 -25.38 2.54 9.46
N ASP A 63 -24.66 1.70 10.20
CA ASP A 63 -23.36 2.00 10.81
C ASP A 63 -22.20 2.08 9.81
N TRP A 64 -22.40 1.62 8.55
CA TRP A 64 -21.38 1.75 7.49
C TRP A 64 -21.34 3.15 6.86
N ALA A 65 -22.31 3.99 7.15
CA ALA A 65 -22.44 5.34 6.58
C ALA A 65 -22.39 5.38 5.03
N ILE A 66 -22.91 4.34 4.38
CA ILE A 66 -23.03 4.19 2.93
C ILE A 66 -24.51 4.28 2.56
N ALA A 67 -24.88 5.33 1.84
CA ALA A 67 -26.28 5.58 1.48
C ALA A 67 -26.65 4.97 0.12
N ALA A 68 -27.96 4.73 -0.10
CA ALA A 68 -28.52 4.41 -1.41
C ALA A 68 -28.07 5.43 -2.48
N PRO A 69 -27.89 5.04 -3.73
CA PRO A 69 -28.28 3.76 -4.35
C PRO A 69 -27.21 2.64 -4.25
N ILE A 70 -26.22 2.78 -3.35
CA ILE A 70 -25.17 1.77 -3.17
C ILE A 70 -25.75 0.61 -2.37
N GLN A 71 -25.45 -0.60 -2.80
CA GLN A 71 -25.84 -1.85 -2.14
C GLN A 71 -24.59 -2.50 -1.53
N CYS A 72 -24.78 -3.18 -0.41
CA CYS A 72 -23.74 -3.90 0.30
C CYS A 72 -24.01 -5.40 0.34
N GLY A 73 -22.95 -6.18 0.53
CA GLY A 73 -23.03 -7.63 0.64
C GLY A 73 -21.76 -8.23 1.23
N TRP A 74 -21.72 -9.54 1.30
CA TRP A 74 -20.63 -10.29 1.91
C TRP A 74 -20.15 -11.41 1.00
N VAL A 75 -18.83 -11.63 0.99
CA VAL A 75 -18.20 -12.78 0.35
C VAL A 75 -17.45 -13.58 1.40
N SER A 76 -17.73 -14.88 1.51
CA SER A 76 -17.03 -15.77 2.43
C SER A 76 -15.77 -16.33 1.76
N VAL A 77 -14.62 -16.23 2.45
CA VAL A 77 -13.33 -16.74 1.97
C VAL A 77 -12.63 -17.55 3.07
N PRO A 78 -11.80 -18.55 2.73
CA PRO A 78 -10.98 -19.21 3.73
C PRO A 78 -9.98 -18.25 4.39
N LEU A 79 -9.78 -18.36 5.68
CA LEU A 79 -8.65 -17.71 6.33
C LEU A 79 -7.33 -18.24 5.75
N ASP A 80 -7.21 -19.56 5.61
CA ASP A 80 -6.05 -20.27 5.06
C ASP A 80 -6.47 -21.03 3.78
N TYR A 81 -5.98 -20.56 2.62
CA TYR A 81 -6.26 -21.21 1.34
C TYR A 81 -5.69 -22.62 1.21
N ALA A 82 -4.67 -22.99 2.00
CA ALA A 82 -4.23 -24.38 2.07
C ALA A 82 -5.22 -25.30 2.81
N LYS A 83 -6.21 -24.71 3.52
CA LYS A 83 -7.27 -25.38 4.27
C LYS A 83 -8.65 -24.79 3.94
N PRO A 84 -9.15 -24.94 2.70
CA PRO A 84 -10.36 -24.24 2.23
C PRO A 84 -11.64 -24.62 2.99
N ASN A 85 -11.64 -25.72 3.74
CA ASN A 85 -12.74 -26.16 4.60
C ASN A 85 -12.58 -25.76 6.07
N GLY A 86 -11.50 -25.03 6.40
CA GLY A 86 -11.22 -24.53 7.74
C GLY A 86 -12.01 -23.26 8.06
N LYS A 87 -11.45 -22.44 8.95
CA LYS A 87 -12.04 -21.17 9.34
C LYS A 87 -12.28 -20.27 8.13
N GLN A 88 -13.48 -19.71 8.07
CA GLN A 88 -13.88 -18.74 7.06
C GLN A 88 -13.88 -17.35 7.67
N ILE A 89 -13.56 -16.34 6.85
CA ILE A 89 -13.77 -14.92 7.15
C ILE A 89 -14.74 -14.34 6.12
N LYS A 90 -15.41 -13.25 6.47
CA LYS A 90 -16.30 -12.53 5.56
C LYS A 90 -15.62 -11.26 5.07
N LEU A 91 -15.71 -11.02 3.79
CA LEU A 91 -15.25 -9.77 3.16
C LEU A 91 -16.46 -8.92 2.84
N ALA A 92 -16.44 -7.67 3.29
CA ALA A 92 -17.45 -6.68 2.96
C ALA A 92 -17.21 -6.18 1.52
N VAL A 93 -18.30 -6.09 0.78
CA VAL A 93 -18.31 -5.56 -0.58
C VAL A 93 -19.46 -4.58 -0.75
N ASP A 94 -19.27 -3.54 -1.56
CA ASP A 94 -20.35 -2.66 -1.97
C ASP A 94 -20.38 -2.52 -3.49
N ARG A 95 -21.54 -2.13 -4.03
CA ARG A 95 -21.66 -1.85 -5.45
C ARG A 95 -22.59 -0.69 -5.76
N HIS A 96 -22.29 0.00 -6.85
CA HIS A 96 -23.22 0.80 -7.61
C HIS A 96 -23.47 0.11 -8.95
N VAL A 97 -24.71 -0.27 -9.23
CA VAL A 97 -25.08 -0.94 -10.49
C VAL A 97 -24.88 0.00 -11.66
N SER A 98 -24.45 -0.52 -12.81
CA SER A 98 -24.27 0.26 -14.03
C SER A 98 -25.53 1.03 -14.43
N THR A 99 -25.36 2.25 -14.91
CA THR A 99 -26.47 3.14 -15.32
C THR A 99 -26.85 2.98 -16.79
N GLY A 100 -26.10 2.14 -17.53
CA GLY A 100 -26.38 1.84 -18.94
C GLY A 100 -27.37 0.70 -19.12
N THR A 101 -27.67 0.39 -20.40
CA THR A 101 -28.50 -0.77 -20.74
C THR A 101 -27.75 -2.09 -20.48
N LYS A 102 -28.50 -3.20 -20.51
CA LYS A 102 -27.91 -4.54 -20.37
C LYS A 102 -26.83 -4.83 -21.42
N GLU A 103 -27.02 -4.30 -22.62
CA GLU A 103 -26.10 -4.45 -23.76
C GLU A 103 -24.83 -3.60 -23.59
N GLU A 104 -24.93 -2.46 -22.92
CA GLU A 104 -23.80 -1.58 -22.61
C GLU A 104 -22.95 -2.11 -21.45
N ARG A 105 -23.56 -2.90 -20.54
CA ARG A 105 -22.88 -3.44 -19.37
C ARG A 105 -21.75 -4.38 -19.75
N GLN A 106 -20.57 -4.15 -19.18
CA GLN A 106 -19.32 -4.89 -19.45
C GLN A 106 -18.80 -5.66 -18.24
N GLY A 107 -19.60 -5.80 -17.19
CA GLY A 107 -19.28 -6.51 -15.97
C GLY A 107 -18.95 -5.57 -14.79
N ALA A 108 -18.35 -6.11 -13.75
CA ALA A 108 -17.92 -5.36 -12.59
C ALA A 108 -16.53 -4.74 -12.82
N LEU A 109 -16.33 -3.50 -12.35
CA LEU A 109 -15.01 -2.88 -12.17
C LEU A 109 -14.71 -2.82 -10.68
N VAL A 110 -13.78 -3.64 -10.23
CA VAL A 110 -13.37 -3.73 -8.83
C VAL A 110 -12.22 -2.78 -8.55
N TYR A 111 -12.28 -2.09 -7.42
CA TYR A 111 -11.32 -1.05 -7.04
C TYR A 111 -10.58 -1.39 -5.75
N ASN A 112 -9.28 -1.06 -5.72
CA ASN A 112 -8.48 -1.03 -4.51
C ASN A 112 -7.65 0.26 -4.42
N PRO A 113 -7.83 1.09 -3.37
CA PRO A 113 -7.12 2.36 -3.22
C PRO A 113 -5.65 2.22 -2.82
N GLY A 114 -5.26 1.06 -2.30
CA GLY A 114 -3.93 0.84 -1.77
C GLY A 114 -3.84 0.95 -0.25
N GLY A 115 -2.78 1.56 0.19
CA GLY A 115 -2.29 1.58 1.56
C GLY A 115 -0.98 0.78 1.64
N PRO A 116 -0.98 -0.55 1.98
CA PRO A 116 -2.13 -1.44 2.26
C PRO A 116 -2.97 -0.97 3.45
N GLY A 117 -4.17 -1.51 3.61
CA GLY A 117 -5.07 -1.16 4.71
C GLY A 117 -6.16 -0.14 4.36
N GLY A 118 -6.14 0.41 3.14
CA GLY A 118 -7.21 1.28 2.65
C GLY A 118 -8.48 0.51 2.29
N SER A 119 -9.64 1.03 2.75
CA SER A 119 -10.95 0.53 2.34
C SER A 119 -11.27 0.90 0.90
N GLY A 120 -11.72 -0.06 0.08
CA GLY A 120 -12.24 0.17 -1.26
C GLY A 120 -13.72 0.55 -1.30
N MET A 121 -14.43 0.43 -0.21
CA MET A 121 -15.88 0.65 -0.09
C MET A 121 -16.34 2.07 -0.47
N ALA A 122 -15.45 3.07 -0.44
CA ALA A 122 -15.79 4.42 -0.87
C ALA A 122 -15.82 4.60 -2.40
N PHE A 123 -15.35 3.64 -3.19
CA PHE A 123 -15.23 3.78 -4.64
C PHE A 123 -16.58 4.01 -5.35
N PRO A 124 -17.65 3.27 -5.05
CA PRO A 124 -18.95 3.50 -5.69
C PRO A 124 -19.51 4.90 -5.48
N LYS A 125 -19.14 5.61 -4.40
CA LYS A 125 -19.53 7.01 -4.17
C LYS A 125 -19.03 7.97 -5.27
N ARG A 126 -17.92 7.65 -5.94
CA ARG A 126 -17.33 8.49 -7.00
C ARG A 126 -18.24 8.66 -8.20
N ILE A 127 -19.15 7.71 -8.45
CA ILE A 127 -20.14 7.80 -9.52
C ILE A 127 -21.17 8.88 -9.22
N VAL A 128 -21.65 8.93 -7.98
CA VAL A 128 -22.65 9.92 -7.56
C VAL A 128 -22.09 11.34 -7.51
N THR A 129 -20.76 11.52 -7.51
CA THR A 129 -20.12 12.85 -7.56
C THR A 129 -20.06 13.48 -8.96
N LYS A 130 -20.60 12.81 -9.98
CA LYS A 130 -20.66 13.31 -11.37
C LYS A 130 -19.31 13.63 -12.03
N ASN A 131 -18.24 12.95 -11.62
CA ASN A 131 -16.96 13.08 -12.30
C ASN A 131 -17.08 12.60 -13.76
N PRO A 132 -16.65 13.39 -14.78
CA PRO A 132 -16.86 13.06 -16.20
C PRO A 132 -16.26 11.70 -16.62
N LEU A 133 -15.10 11.31 -16.10
CA LEU A 133 -14.50 10.00 -16.37
C LEU A 133 -15.42 8.88 -15.89
N TRP A 134 -15.83 8.96 -14.62
CA TRP A 134 -16.65 7.93 -14.01
C TRP A 134 -18.05 7.85 -14.58
N THR A 135 -18.60 8.97 -15.11
CA THR A 135 -19.92 8.99 -15.77
C THR A 135 -19.98 8.07 -16.98
N LYS A 136 -18.91 7.99 -17.80
CA LYS A 136 -18.86 7.07 -18.94
C LYS A 136 -18.66 5.62 -18.48
N ALA A 137 -17.71 5.40 -17.57
CA ALA A 137 -17.45 4.08 -17.02
C ALA A 137 -18.67 3.52 -16.27
N ALA A 138 -19.47 4.39 -15.62
CA ALA A 138 -20.69 4.00 -14.90
C ALA A 138 -21.79 3.41 -15.79
N LYS A 139 -21.81 3.73 -17.10
CA LYS A 139 -22.72 3.08 -18.05
C LYS A 139 -22.27 1.65 -18.36
N ALA A 140 -20.97 1.41 -18.35
CA ALA A 140 -20.39 0.13 -18.76
C ALA A 140 -20.16 -0.86 -17.60
N TYR A 141 -20.03 -0.36 -16.38
CA TYR A 141 -19.61 -1.18 -15.25
C TYR A 141 -20.49 -1.03 -14.02
N ASP A 142 -20.72 -2.14 -13.34
CA ASP A 142 -21.03 -2.09 -11.92
C ASP A 142 -19.74 -1.68 -11.20
N PHE A 143 -19.77 -0.61 -10.44
CA PHE A 143 -18.62 -0.22 -9.63
C PHE A 143 -18.66 -0.98 -8.31
N VAL A 144 -17.58 -1.71 -8.02
CA VAL A 144 -17.48 -2.56 -6.84
C VAL A 144 -16.30 -2.10 -6.00
N GLY A 145 -16.60 -1.77 -4.75
CA GLY A 145 -15.62 -1.61 -3.69
C GLY A 145 -15.57 -2.86 -2.81
N PHE A 146 -14.50 -3.02 -2.08
CA PHE A 146 -14.40 -4.06 -1.06
C PHE A 146 -13.40 -3.66 0.02
N ASP A 147 -13.63 -4.15 1.22
CA ASP A 147 -12.62 -4.13 2.27
C ASP A 147 -11.75 -5.39 2.12
N PRO A 148 -10.43 -5.27 1.90
CA PRO A 148 -9.54 -6.42 1.95
C PRO A 148 -9.58 -7.12 3.32
N ARG A 149 -9.12 -8.38 3.39
CA ARG A 149 -8.98 -9.08 4.67
C ARG A 149 -8.26 -8.22 5.71
N GLY A 150 -8.80 -8.17 6.91
CA GLY A 150 -8.28 -7.37 8.01
C GLY A 150 -8.70 -5.90 8.01
N VAL A 151 -9.27 -5.38 6.92
CA VAL A 151 -9.67 -3.98 6.77
C VAL A 151 -11.13 -3.77 7.14
N GLY A 152 -11.43 -2.70 7.84
CA GLY A 152 -12.78 -2.17 8.04
C GLY A 152 -13.78 -3.23 8.53
N HIS A 153 -14.72 -3.62 7.66
CA HIS A 153 -15.72 -4.64 7.99
C HIS A 153 -15.26 -6.07 7.67
N SER A 154 -14.11 -6.27 7.04
CA SER A 154 -13.60 -7.59 6.59
C SER A 154 -12.68 -8.26 7.61
N ALA A 155 -13.26 -8.77 8.71
CA ALA A 155 -12.50 -9.38 9.81
C ALA A 155 -11.36 -8.49 10.32
N PRO A 156 -11.66 -7.28 10.81
CA PRO A 156 -10.67 -6.25 11.13
C PRO A 156 -9.62 -6.73 12.12
N ILE A 157 -8.38 -6.32 11.90
CA ILE A 157 -7.27 -6.51 12.84
C ILE A 157 -6.96 -5.22 13.58
N SER A 158 -6.33 -5.36 14.73
CA SER A 158 -5.86 -4.25 15.58
C SER A 158 -4.55 -4.62 16.23
N CYS A 159 -3.70 -3.64 16.46
CA CYS A 159 -2.40 -3.80 17.13
C CYS A 159 -2.34 -3.06 18.48
N ILE A 160 -3.11 -2.00 18.63
CA ILE A 160 -3.15 -1.18 19.85
C ILE A 160 -4.58 -0.66 20.07
N ASP A 161 -4.85 -0.13 21.24
CA ASP A 161 -6.12 0.59 21.47
C ASP A 161 -6.21 1.82 20.54
N PRO A 162 -7.34 2.01 19.81
CA PRO A 162 -7.47 3.13 18.88
C PRO A 162 -7.29 4.51 19.52
N GLN A 163 -7.71 4.70 20.78
CA GLN A 163 -7.52 5.97 21.50
C GLN A 163 -6.05 6.21 21.87
N GLU A 164 -5.32 5.16 22.22
CA GLU A 164 -3.87 5.25 22.43
C GLU A 164 -3.12 5.47 21.12
N PHE A 165 -3.60 4.86 20.00
CA PHE A 165 -3.01 5.07 18.68
C PHE A 165 -3.04 6.53 18.23
N VAL A 166 -4.15 7.22 18.42
CA VAL A 166 -4.32 8.63 17.99
C VAL A 166 -3.88 9.64 19.03
N LYS A 167 -3.41 9.22 20.21
CA LYS A 167 -2.97 10.12 21.27
C LYS A 167 -1.88 11.09 20.80
N ALA A 168 -2.06 12.36 21.10
CA ALA A 168 -1.17 13.45 20.71
C ALA A 168 -0.80 14.34 21.91
N PRO A 169 0.34 15.04 21.90
CA PRO A 169 1.35 14.97 20.86
C PRO A 169 2.18 13.68 20.92
N LYS A 170 2.55 13.15 19.77
CA LYS A 170 3.51 12.03 19.68
C LYS A 170 4.95 12.52 19.83
N ALA A 171 5.85 11.59 20.17
CA ALA A 171 7.28 11.91 20.20
C ALA A 171 7.77 12.41 18.83
N ASP A 172 8.73 13.34 18.87
CA ASP A 172 9.37 13.83 17.64
C ASP A 172 9.99 12.65 16.86
N PRO A 173 9.62 12.44 15.60
CA PRO A 173 10.22 11.37 14.80
C PRO A 173 11.73 11.54 14.60
N VAL A 174 12.26 12.77 14.55
CA VAL A 174 13.69 13.01 14.40
C VAL A 174 14.38 12.86 15.76
N PRO A 175 15.18 11.81 15.97
CA PRO A 175 15.82 11.58 17.26
C PRO A 175 16.96 12.57 17.49
N ASP A 176 17.01 13.18 18.68
CA ASP A 176 18.13 14.03 19.11
C ASP A 176 19.23 13.21 19.78
N SER A 177 18.92 12.02 20.24
CA SER A 177 19.82 11.20 21.04
C SER A 177 19.63 9.69 20.81
N GLU A 178 20.62 8.92 21.25
CA GLU A 178 20.50 7.46 21.30
C GLU A 178 19.40 6.99 22.29
N ALA A 179 19.02 7.82 23.27
CA ALA A 179 17.90 7.52 24.16
C ALA A 179 16.56 7.59 23.40
N ASP A 180 16.38 8.60 22.54
CA ASP A 180 15.18 8.72 21.70
C ASP A 180 15.07 7.54 20.73
N LYS A 181 16.18 7.18 20.08
CA LYS A 181 16.21 6.00 19.20
C LYS A 181 15.83 4.72 19.96
N ARG A 182 16.30 4.54 21.20
CA ARG A 182 15.91 3.38 22.02
C ARG A 182 14.43 3.40 22.39
N ALA A 183 13.88 4.58 22.71
CA ALA A 183 12.46 4.74 23.03
C ALA A 183 11.58 4.38 21.82
N GLN A 184 11.90 4.91 20.63
CA GLN A 184 11.18 4.59 19.40
C GLN A 184 11.25 3.09 19.04
N ARG A 185 12.41 2.48 19.18
CA ARG A 185 12.57 1.03 18.96
C ARG A 185 11.70 0.20 19.91
N LYS A 186 11.60 0.63 21.17
CA LYS A 186 10.74 -0.03 22.15
C LYS A 186 9.27 0.07 21.72
N LEU A 187 8.79 1.25 21.34
CA LEU A 187 7.44 1.45 20.86
C LEU A 187 7.13 0.60 19.61
N ALA A 188 8.07 0.51 18.67
CA ALA A 188 7.90 -0.33 17.48
C ALA A 188 7.79 -1.83 17.82
N ALA A 189 8.60 -2.32 18.79
CA ALA A 189 8.52 -3.70 19.24
C ALA A 189 7.19 -3.97 20.00
N GLU A 190 6.79 -3.07 20.89
CA GLU A 190 5.53 -3.15 21.63
C GLU A 190 4.31 -3.16 20.67
N TYR A 191 4.39 -2.37 19.57
CA TYR A 191 3.35 -2.38 18.55
C TYR A 191 3.28 -3.74 17.83
N ALA A 192 4.43 -4.33 17.46
CA ALA A 192 4.48 -5.65 16.84
C ALA A 192 3.94 -6.76 17.78
N ASP A 193 4.29 -6.71 19.07
CA ASP A 193 3.77 -7.63 20.07
C ASP A 193 2.26 -7.48 20.26
N GLY A 194 1.76 -6.24 20.29
CA GLY A 194 0.33 -5.94 20.38
C GLY A 194 -0.46 -6.48 19.17
N CYS A 195 0.12 -6.47 17.96
CA CYS A 195 -0.47 -7.13 16.79
C CYS A 195 -0.65 -8.64 17.03
N ALA A 196 0.36 -9.31 17.59
CA ALA A 196 0.29 -10.75 17.90
C ALA A 196 -0.77 -11.06 18.96
N GLU A 197 -0.85 -10.25 20.01
CA GLU A 197 -1.80 -10.44 21.10
C GLU A 197 -3.25 -10.26 20.65
N ARG A 198 -3.52 -9.23 19.85
CA ARG A 198 -4.87 -8.84 19.45
C ARG A 198 -5.37 -9.57 18.20
N SER A 199 -4.47 -9.90 17.28
CA SER A 199 -4.81 -10.36 15.93
C SER A 199 -3.99 -11.57 15.45
N GLY A 200 -3.30 -12.28 16.35
CA GLY A 200 -2.29 -13.29 16.03
C GLY A 200 -2.74 -14.37 15.05
N GLU A 201 -4.02 -14.78 15.09
CA GLU A 201 -4.56 -15.78 14.18
C GLU A 201 -4.61 -15.28 12.72
N MET A 202 -4.83 -13.97 12.51
CA MET A 202 -4.89 -13.36 11.19
C MET A 202 -3.52 -13.12 10.58
N LEU A 203 -2.50 -12.79 11.39
CA LEU A 203 -1.21 -12.30 10.91
C LEU A 203 -0.51 -13.19 9.88
N PRO A 204 -0.49 -14.54 9.98
CA PRO A 204 0.13 -15.40 8.97
C PRO A 204 -0.52 -15.33 7.60
N HIS A 205 -1.76 -14.81 7.54
CA HIS A 205 -2.60 -14.74 6.35
C HIS A 205 -2.81 -13.31 5.83
N MET A 206 -2.16 -12.32 6.45
CA MET A 206 -2.17 -10.92 6.03
C MET A 206 -1.11 -10.68 4.95
N THR A 207 -1.27 -11.33 3.78
CA THR A 207 -0.31 -11.25 2.68
C THR A 207 -0.96 -10.78 1.39
N THR A 208 -0.22 -10.11 0.53
CA THR A 208 -0.71 -9.72 -0.80
C THR A 208 -1.14 -10.93 -1.65
N PRO A 209 -0.43 -12.08 -1.66
CA PRO A 209 -0.93 -13.28 -2.35
C PRO A 209 -2.27 -13.79 -1.83
N ASP A 210 -2.54 -13.73 -0.51
CA ASP A 210 -3.82 -14.16 0.04
C ASP A 210 -4.94 -13.17 -0.32
N THR A 211 -4.67 -11.86 -0.28
CA THR A 211 -5.61 -10.83 -0.75
C THR A 211 -5.89 -10.96 -2.26
N ALA A 212 -4.89 -11.34 -3.07
CA ALA A 212 -5.11 -11.61 -4.49
C ALA A 212 -5.99 -12.86 -4.73
N ARG A 213 -5.91 -13.88 -3.87
CA ARG A 213 -6.83 -15.03 -3.90
C ARG A 213 -8.25 -14.63 -3.49
N ASP A 214 -8.39 -13.77 -2.48
CA ASP A 214 -9.68 -13.17 -2.11
C ASP A 214 -10.32 -12.45 -3.30
N LEU A 215 -9.53 -11.69 -4.04
CA LEU A 215 -10.00 -10.97 -5.21
C LEU A 215 -10.53 -11.93 -6.30
N ASP A 216 -9.94 -13.12 -6.47
CA ASP A 216 -10.46 -14.15 -7.39
C ASP A 216 -11.77 -14.78 -6.88
N VAL A 217 -11.91 -14.95 -5.58
CA VAL A 217 -13.17 -15.41 -4.98
C VAL A 217 -14.26 -14.34 -5.11
N ILE A 218 -13.95 -13.06 -4.90
CA ILE A 218 -14.88 -11.94 -5.15
C ILE A 218 -15.31 -11.92 -6.62
N ARG A 219 -14.38 -12.07 -7.59
CA ARG A 219 -14.70 -12.20 -9.01
C ARG A 219 -15.74 -13.30 -9.25
N ALA A 220 -15.53 -14.46 -8.66
CA ALA A 220 -16.43 -15.60 -8.81
C ALA A 220 -17.81 -15.33 -8.20
N ALA A 221 -17.85 -14.75 -6.99
CA ALA A 221 -19.09 -14.35 -6.30
C ALA A 221 -19.91 -13.32 -7.08
N LEU A 222 -19.23 -12.43 -7.83
CA LEU A 222 -19.85 -11.46 -8.74
C LEU A 222 -20.41 -12.12 -10.02
N GLY A 223 -20.19 -13.42 -10.24
CA GLY A 223 -20.54 -14.13 -11.47
C GLY A 223 -19.68 -13.76 -12.69
N GLU A 224 -18.53 -13.12 -12.45
CA GLU A 224 -17.67 -12.65 -13.53
C GLU A 224 -16.65 -13.71 -13.94
N LYS A 225 -16.59 -14.03 -15.25
CA LYS A 225 -15.57 -14.96 -15.79
C LYS A 225 -14.17 -14.36 -15.70
N LYS A 226 -14.07 -13.05 -15.84
CA LYS A 226 -12.82 -12.29 -15.82
C LYS A 226 -13.01 -10.97 -15.10
N LEU A 227 -12.01 -10.57 -14.33
CA LEU A 227 -11.99 -9.36 -13.54
C LEU A 227 -11.65 -8.12 -14.39
N ASN A 228 -12.39 -7.02 -14.20
CA ASN A 228 -11.90 -5.69 -14.52
C ASN A 228 -11.44 -5.06 -13.19
N PHE A 229 -10.24 -4.52 -13.17
CA PHE A 229 -9.61 -4.04 -11.94
C PHE A 229 -8.97 -2.66 -12.13
N LEU A 230 -9.16 -1.80 -11.14
CA LEU A 230 -8.45 -0.54 -10.99
C LEU A 230 -7.75 -0.54 -9.63
N GLY A 231 -6.43 -0.58 -9.64
CA GLY A 231 -5.60 -0.49 -8.44
C GLY A 231 -4.79 0.80 -8.40
N VAL A 232 -4.77 1.46 -7.26
CA VAL A 232 -3.98 2.66 -7.01
C VAL A 232 -2.97 2.37 -5.90
N SER A 233 -1.73 2.89 -6.02
CA SER A 233 -0.73 2.75 -4.95
C SER A 233 -0.42 1.26 -4.66
N TYR A 234 -0.47 0.80 -3.41
CA TYR A 234 -0.38 -0.63 -3.09
C TYR A 234 -1.37 -1.49 -3.90
N GLY A 235 -2.54 -0.96 -4.27
CA GLY A 235 -3.49 -1.66 -5.15
C GLY A 235 -2.88 -2.06 -6.50
N THR A 236 -1.82 -1.42 -6.94
CA THR A 236 -1.05 -1.79 -8.14
C THR A 236 -0.23 -3.05 -7.92
N TYR A 237 0.37 -3.20 -6.74
CA TYR A 237 1.08 -4.43 -6.36
C TYR A 237 0.11 -5.60 -6.18
N LEU A 238 -1.05 -5.36 -5.55
CA LEU A 238 -2.13 -6.35 -5.47
C LEU A 238 -2.58 -6.78 -6.88
N GLY A 239 -2.82 -5.83 -7.79
CA GLY A 239 -3.16 -6.11 -9.20
C GLY A 239 -2.05 -6.88 -9.93
N ALA A 240 -0.79 -6.52 -9.71
CA ALA A 240 0.35 -7.19 -10.31
C ALA A 240 0.51 -8.64 -9.82
N VAL A 241 0.31 -8.89 -8.52
CA VAL A 241 0.27 -10.23 -7.92
C VAL A 241 -0.91 -11.02 -8.47
N TYR A 242 -2.11 -10.41 -8.55
CA TYR A 242 -3.28 -11.05 -9.13
C TYR A 242 -3.08 -11.44 -10.60
N GLY A 243 -2.56 -10.52 -11.43
CA GLY A 243 -2.26 -10.79 -12.84
C GLY A 243 -1.19 -11.87 -13.05
N THR A 244 -0.31 -12.07 -12.07
CA THR A 244 0.70 -13.13 -12.06
C THR A 244 0.11 -14.48 -11.67
N LEU A 245 -0.76 -14.52 -10.65
CA LEU A 245 -1.39 -15.75 -10.14
C LEU A 245 -2.54 -16.23 -11.05
N PHE A 246 -3.34 -15.29 -11.57
CA PHE A 246 -4.57 -15.55 -12.32
C PHE A 246 -4.61 -14.86 -13.70
N PRO A 247 -3.59 -15.04 -14.55
CA PRO A 247 -3.46 -14.28 -15.81
C PRO A 247 -4.64 -14.46 -16.76
N THR A 248 -5.32 -15.61 -16.74
CA THR A 248 -6.49 -15.90 -17.57
C THR A 248 -7.79 -15.34 -17.01
N HIS A 249 -7.82 -14.91 -15.74
CA HIS A 249 -8.97 -14.32 -15.09
C HIS A 249 -9.00 -12.77 -15.21
N VAL A 250 -8.01 -12.17 -15.83
CA VAL A 250 -8.00 -10.72 -16.09
C VAL A 250 -8.70 -10.43 -17.41
N ARG A 251 -9.60 -9.42 -17.42
CA ARG A 251 -10.17 -8.86 -18.63
C ARG A 251 -9.57 -7.50 -18.97
N ARG A 252 -9.59 -6.57 -18.02
CA ARG A 252 -8.95 -5.26 -18.10
C ARG A 252 -8.35 -4.90 -16.75
N MET A 253 -7.18 -4.33 -16.77
CA MET A 253 -6.48 -3.93 -15.55
C MET A 253 -5.80 -2.58 -15.76
N VAL A 254 -6.19 -1.61 -14.96
CA VAL A 254 -5.52 -0.31 -14.83
C VAL A 254 -4.79 -0.29 -13.50
N VAL A 255 -3.53 0.08 -13.52
CA VAL A 255 -2.71 0.26 -12.32
C VAL A 255 -2.09 1.64 -12.35
N ASP A 256 -2.36 2.43 -11.31
CA ASP A 256 -2.05 3.86 -11.24
C ASP A 256 -1.19 4.16 -10.01
N SER A 257 -0.10 4.87 -10.19
CA SER A 257 0.86 5.17 -9.12
C SER A 257 1.50 3.89 -8.56
N VAL A 258 2.42 3.34 -9.32
CA VAL A 258 2.82 1.93 -9.25
C VAL A 258 3.92 1.66 -8.24
N VAL A 259 3.65 0.76 -7.29
CA VAL A 259 4.66 0.17 -6.41
C VAL A 259 5.65 -0.63 -7.26
N ASN A 260 6.94 -0.45 -7.01
CA ASN A 260 7.99 -1.23 -7.67
C ASN A 260 7.92 -2.70 -7.26
N PRO A 261 7.56 -3.63 -8.18
CA PRO A 261 7.32 -5.03 -7.84
C PRO A 261 8.59 -5.89 -7.79
N ALA A 262 9.77 -5.29 -7.88
CA ALA A 262 11.02 -6.04 -7.76
C ALA A 262 11.18 -6.61 -6.35
N LYS A 263 11.58 -7.87 -6.25
CA LYS A 263 11.65 -8.59 -4.96
C LYS A 263 12.57 -7.95 -3.94
N ASP A 264 13.65 -7.37 -4.41
CA ASP A 264 14.65 -6.65 -3.61
C ASP A 264 14.19 -5.24 -3.22
N ASN A 265 13.13 -4.73 -3.86
CA ASN A 265 12.51 -3.46 -3.51
C ASN A 265 11.41 -3.61 -2.46
N ILE A 266 10.65 -4.70 -2.49
CA ILE A 266 9.53 -4.98 -1.60
C ILE A 266 10.06 -5.44 -0.23
N TRP A 267 9.88 -4.74 0.90
CA TRP A 267 9.33 -3.38 1.04
C TRP A 267 10.38 -2.39 1.53
N TYR A 268 11.47 -2.90 2.17
CA TYR A 268 12.47 -2.05 2.84
C TYR A 268 13.08 -1.00 1.92
N GLU A 269 13.54 -1.41 0.74
CA GLU A 269 14.14 -0.48 -0.23
C GLU A 269 13.08 0.45 -0.86
N ALA A 270 11.81 0.02 -0.97
CA ALA A 270 10.72 0.88 -1.43
C ALA A 270 10.53 2.07 -0.48
N ASN A 271 10.55 1.82 0.82
CA ASN A 271 10.41 2.88 1.84
C ASN A 271 11.58 3.86 1.83
N LEU A 272 12.81 3.39 1.66
CA LEU A 272 13.97 4.28 1.51
C LEU A 272 13.88 5.15 0.23
N ASN A 273 13.36 4.59 -0.87
CA ASN A 273 13.15 5.33 -2.11
C ASN A 273 12.02 6.37 -1.97
N GLN A 274 11.00 6.08 -1.18
CA GLN A 274 9.94 7.05 -0.84
C GLN A 274 10.51 8.28 -0.14
N ASP A 275 11.44 8.14 0.80
CA ASP A 275 12.03 9.26 1.52
C ASP A 275 12.68 10.28 0.58
N VAL A 276 13.37 9.78 -0.46
CA VAL A 276 13.97 10.61 -1.51
C VAL A 276 12.89 11.33 -2.33
N ALA A 277 11.85 10.61 -2.72
CA ALA A 277 10.78 11.14 -3.54
C ALA A 277 9.91 12.15 -2.77
N PHE A 278 9.59 11.88 -1.51
CA PHE A 278 8.89 12.83 -0.63
C PHE A 278 9.68 14.14 -0.45
N GLN A 279 11.00 14.06 -0.26
CA GLN A 279 11.82 15.26 -0.17
C GLN A 279 11.82 16.04 -1.48
N THR A 280 11.84 15.35 -2.62
CA THR A 280 11.76 16.00 -3.94
C THR A 280 10.46 16.78 -4.07
N ARG A 281 9.33 16.18 -3.73
CA ARG A 281 8.02 16.84 -3.78
C ARG A 281 7.85 17.93 -2.73
N TRP A 282 8.42 17.74 -1.55
CA TRP A 282 8.51 18.79 -0.54
C TRP A 282 9.23 20.04 -1.07
N ASN A 283 10.33 19.84 -1.79
CA ASN A 283 11.06 20.93 -2.43
C ASN A 283 10.23 21.62 -3.54
N ASP A 284 9.45 20.83 -4.34
CA ASP A 284 8.55 21.39 -5.34
C ASP A 284 7.49 22.28 -4.70
N TRP A 285 6.85 21.80 -3.63
CA TRP A 285 5.83 22.55 -2.91
C TRP A 285 6.40 23.84 -2.29
N LYS A 286 7.58 23.78 -1.66
CA LYS A 286 8.25 24.99 -1.13
C LYS A 286 8.54 26.03 -2.23
N ALA A 287 8.99 25.58 -3.39
CA ALA A 287 9.22 26.46 -4.53
C ALA A 287 7.91 27.10 -5.02
N TRP A 288 6.81 26.34 -5.04
CA TRP A 288 5.48 26.87 -5.37
C TRP A 288 4.98 27.87 -4.31
N VAL A 289 5.13 27.59 -3.02
CA VAL A 289 4.79 28.52 -1.93
C VAL A 289 5.55 29.84 -2.09
N ALA A 290 6.86 29.77 -2.34
CA ALA A 290 7.70 30.93 -2.54
C ALA A 290 7.28 31.77 -3.75
N GLN A 291 6.91 31.15 -4.86
CA GLN A 291 6.37 31.84 -6.04
C GLN A 291 5.05 32.55 -5.77
N ASN A 292 4.31 32.11 -4.76
CA ASN A 292 3.01 32.65 -4.35
C ASN A 292 3.05 33.39 -3.01
N ASP A 293 4.23 33.91 -2.61
CA ASP A 293 4.42 34.58 -1.30
C ASP A 293 3.49 35.79 -1.10
N ALA A 294 3.12 36.47 -2.17
CA ALA A 294 2.13 37.56 -2.10
C ALA A 294 0.76 37.11 -1.54
N ALA A 295 0.42 35.82 -1.65
CA ALA A 295 -0.81 35.25 -1.13
C ALA A 295 -0.67 34.61 0.26
N TYR A 296 0.53 34.16 0.62
CA TYR A 296 0.74 33.33 1.80
C TYR A 296 1.67 33.97 2.85
N HIS A 297 2.58 34.87 2.46
CA HIS A 297 3.53 35.57 3.36
C HIS A 297 4.37 34.62 4.22
N ILE A 298 4.75 33.45 3.66
CA ILE A 298 5.55 32.43 4.36
C ILE A 298 7.04 32.63 4.06
N GLY A 299 7.37 33.02 2.81
CA GLY A 299 8.72 33.28 2.35
C GLY A 299 8.81 33.35 0.83
N ASP A 300 9.52 34.34 0.31
CA ASP A 300 9.67 34.63 -1.13
C ASP A 300 10.76 33.80 -1.83
N THR A 301 11.42 32.89 -1.09
CA THR A 301 12.35 31.88 -1.64
C THR A 301 12.13 30.52 -0.99
N PRO A 302 12.46 29.41 -1.68
CA PRO A 302 12.34 28.07 -1.09
C PRO A 302 13.12 27.91 0.23
N GLU A 303 14.25 28.60 0.37
CA GLU A 303 15.09 28.56 1.58
C GLU A 303 14.39 29.28 2.74
N LYS A 304 13.69 30.40 2.49
CA LYS A 304 12.90 31.10 3.53
C LYS A 304 11.69 30.25 3.96
N VAL A 305 11.03 29.58 3.02
CA VAL A 305 9.95 28.62 3.33
C VAL A 305 10.49 27.46 4.17
N GLU A 306 11.65 26.90 3.84
CA GLU A 306 12.31 25.87 4.66
C GLU A 306 12.65 26.39 6.05
N GLN A 307 13.19 27.60 6.16
CA GLN A 307 13.52 28.20 7.47
C GLN A 307 12.26 28.44 8.32
N ALA A 308 11.16 28.85 7.70
CA ALA A 308 9.87 28.97 8.37
C ALA A 308 9.36 27.61 8.88
N TRP A 309 9.50 26.55 8.07
CA TRP A 309 9.19 25.18 8.48
C TRP A 309 10.02 24.72 9.68
N LEU A 310 11.34 24.91 9.64
CA LEU A 310 12.22 24.53 10.74
C LEU A 310 11.90 25.32 12.03
N THR A 311 11.52 26.59 11.89
CA THR A 311 11.12 27.45 13.01
C THR A 311 9.81 26.96 13.63
N LEU A 312 8.78 26.67 12.81
CA LEU A 312 7.51 26.12 13.25
C LEU A 312 7.71 24.79 14.00
N ARG A 313 8.47 23.88 13.39
CA ARG A 313 8.76 22.57 13.95
C ARG A 313 9.51 22.66 15.29
N ALA A 314 10.51 23.55 15.40
CA ALA A 314 11.25 23.76 16.64
C ALA A 314 10.37 24.38 17.75
N ALA A 315 9.48 25.30 17.38
CA ALA A 315 8.50 25.88 18.32
C ALA A 315 7.53 24.82 18.86
N ALA A 316 6.96 23.99 17.97
CA ALA A 316 6.05 22.90 18.33
C ALA A 316 6.74 21.81 19.17
N LYS A 317 8.03 21.53 18.91
CA LYS A 317 8.82 20.60 19.73
C LYS A 317 8.98 21.09 21.16
N LYS A 318 9.21 22.40 21.35
CA LYS A 318 9.36 23.01 22.67
C LYS A 318 8.03 23.14 23.41
N ASN A 319 7.00 23.59 22.71
CA ASN A 319 5.64 23.77 23.23
C ASN A 319 4.65 23.32 22.16
N PRO A 320 4.05 22.15 22.27
CA PRO A 320 3.05 21.69 21.32
C PRO A 320 1.93 22.70 21.14
N ILE A 321 1.56 23.01 19.90
CA ILE A 321 0.54 24.00 19.57
C ILE A 321 -0.80 23.49 20.06
N GLY A 322 -1.51 24.29 20.86
CA GLY A 322 -2.73 23.87 21.55
C GLY A 322 -2.53 22.71 22.54
N GLY A 323 -1.27 22.39 22.91
CA GLY A 323 -0.93 21.25 23.76
C GLY A 323 -0.97 19.88 23.05
N VAL A 324 -1.34 19.82 21.77
CA VAL A 324 -1.61 18.58 21.02
C VAL A 324 -0.86 18.46 19.70
N VAL A 325 -0.47 19.56 19.04
CA VAL A 325 0.23 19.51 17.76
C VAL A 325 1.73 19.67 17.99
N GLY A 326 2.45 18.56 17.98
CA GLY A 326 3.91 18.49 18.03
C GLY A 326 4.53 18.26 16.64
N PRO A 327 5.85 17.98 16.56
CA PRO A 327 6.53 17.71 15.28
C PRO A 327 5.95 16.55 14.48
N ALA A 328 5.46 15.50 15.12
CA ALA A 328 4.88 14.35 14.45
C ALA A 328 3.55 14.70 13.75
N GLU A 329 2.68 15.43 14.45
CA GLU A 329 1.40 15.89 13.90
C GLU A 329 1.62 16.89 12.75
N LEU A 330 2.61 17.78 12.87
CA LEU A 330 2.99 18.67 11.77
C LEU A 330 3.46 17.89 10.55
N ILE A 331 4.33 16.88 10.70
CA ILE A 331 4.75 16.04 9.57
C ILE A 331 3.53 15.37 8.94
N GLY A 332 2.62 14.81 9.72
CA GLY A 332 1.39 14.18 9.24
C GLY A 332 0.51 15.14 8.42
N PHE A 333 0.34 16.38 8.88
CA PHE A 333 -0.41 17.40 8.17
C PHE A 333 0.28 17.84 6.87
N PHE A 334 1.56 18.22 6.93
CA PHE A 334 2.30 18.72 5.78
C PHE A 334 2.60 17.64 4.73
N GLN A 335 2.58 16.36 5.09
CA GLN A 335 2.77 15.23 4.17
C GLN A 335 1.74 15.21 3.03
N SER A 336 0.55 15.80 3.25
CA SER A 336 -0.48 15.89 2.21
C SER A 336 -0.01 16.64 0.96
N ALA A 337 0.85 17.66 1.12
CA ALA A 337 1.36 18.46 0.00
C ALA A 337 2.30 17.65 -0.94
N PRO A 338 3.32 16.90 -0.49
CA PRO A 338 4.05 15.97 -1.35
C PRO A 338 3.18 14.90 -2.03
N TYR A 339 2.10 14.45 -1.40
CA TYR A 339 1.21 13.46 -1.98
C TYR A 339 0.35 14.00 -3.13
N TYR A 340 -0.25 15.21 -2.94
CA TYR A 340 -1.31 15.70 -3.82
C TYR A 340 -1.12 17.17 -4.16
N ASP A 341 -1.09 17.50 -5.44
CA ASP A 341 -1.05 18.90 -5.87
C ASP A 341 -2.28 19.67 -5.38
N SER A 342 -3.44 19.02 -5.27
CA SER A 342 -4.66 19.61 -4.72
C SER A 342 -4.55 20.04 -3.26
N ALA A 343 -3.59 19.51 -2.50
CA ALA A 343 -3.33 19.89 -1.12
C ALA A 343 -2.43 21.14 -1.00
N TRP A 344 -1.79 21.59 -2.08
CA TRP A 344 -0.79 22.67 -2.03
C TRP A 344 -1.35 23.98 -1.48
N ALA A 345 -2.44 24.46 -2.08
CA ALA A 345 -3.05 25.72 -1.67
C ALA A 345 -3.71 25.65 -0.27
N PRO A 346 -4.51 24.62 0.07
CA PRO A 346 -5.07 24.47 1.41
C PRO A 346 -4.00 24.40 2.50
N THR A 347 -2.93 23.60 2.29
CA THR A 347 -1.84 23.47 3.27
C THR A 347 -1.10 24.79 3.49
N ALA A 348 -0.80 25.52 2.41
CA ALA A 348 -0.15 26.82 2.49
C ALA A 348 -1.06 27.85 3.17
N ARG A 349 -2.36 27.84 2.91
CA ARG A 349 -3.34 28.75 3.52
C ARG A 349 -3.40 28.56 5.04
N ILE A 350 -3.58 27.33 5.50
CA ILE A 350 -3.63 27.02 6.94
C ILE A 350 -2.34 27.45 7.64
N TRP A 351 -1.19 27.25 7.01
CA TRP A 351 0.09 27.69 7.55
C TRP A 351 0.19 29.22 7.60
N SER A 352 -0.22 29.89 6.51
CA SER A 352 -0.29 31.36 6.46
C SER A 352 -1.20 31.94 7.56
N ASP A 353 -2.38 31.36 7.75
CA ASP A 353 -3.34 31.78 8.76
C ASP A 353 -2.76 31.62 10.18
N TYR A 354 -2.06 30.51 10.45
CA TYR A 354 -1.30 30.31 11.68
C TYR A 354 -0.24 31.40 11.90
N LEU A 355 0.53 31.75 10.88
CA LEU A 355 1.52 32.83 10.97
C LEU A 355 0.87 34.20 11.19
N GLY A 356 -0.37 34.38 10.72
CA GLY A 356 -1.22 35.54 10.97
C GLY A 356 -1.86 35.57 12.36
N GLY A 357 -1.67 34.52 13.18
CA GLY A 357 -2.16 34.43 14.55
C GLY A 357 -3.37 33.49 14.74
N ASP A 358 -3.92 32.91 13.70
CA ASP A 358 -4.99 31.90 13.80
C ASP A 358 -4.40 30.51 14.13
N THR A 359 -4.13 30.31 15.40
CA THR A 359 -3.62 29.02 15.92
C THR A 359 -4.64 27.89 15.76
N GLN A 360 -5.95 28.20 15.80
CA GLN A 360 -7.00 27.19 15.76
C GLN A 360 -7.06 26.48 14.41
N ALA A 361 -6.87 27.20 13.31
CA ALA A 361 -6.86 26.61 11.97
C ALA A 361 -5.82 25.48 11.82
N LEU A 362 -4.63 25.65 12.40
CA LEU A 362 -3.59 24.62 12.38
C LEU A 362 -3.90 23.46 13.33
N ILE A 363 -4.50 23.73 14.50
CA ILE A 363 -4.94 22.68 15.42
C ILE A 363 -6.01 21.82 14.76
N ASP A 364 -7.04 22.43 14.19
CA ASP A 364 -8.15 21.72 13.53
C ASP A 364 -7.67 20.84 12.35
N ALA A 365 -6.60 21.26 11.68
CA ALA A 365 -6.06 20.53 10.54
C ALA A 365 -5.06 19.42 10.92
N ALA A 366 -4.31 19.58 12.00
CA ALA A 366 -3.18 18.70 12.33
C ALA A 366 -3.42 17.82 13.56
N ALA A 367 -4.28 18.24 14.51
CA ALA A 367 -4.57 17.43 15.69
C ALA A 367 -5.56 16.30 15.36
N PRO A 368 -5.42 15.12 15.98
CA PRO A 368 -6.43 14.08 15.85
C PRO A 368 -7.73 14.50 16.56
N ASP A 369 -8.87 14.20 15.95
CA ASP A 369 -10.17 14.35 16.60
C ASP A 369 -10.44 13.14 17.51
N LEU A 370 -10.20 13.30 18.81
CA LEU A 370 -10.41 12.23 19.79
C LEU A 370 -11.90 11.89 19.99
N SER A 371 -12.82 12.73 19.54
CA SER A 371 -14.27 12.47 19.61
C SER A 371 -14.77 11.60 18.45
N ASP A 372 -14.06 11.55 17.34
CA ASP A 372 -14.37 10.68 16.18
C ASP A 372 -13.92 9.23 16.43
N THR A 373 -14.68 8.53 17.28
CA THR A 373 -14.38 7.12 17.61
C THR A 373 -14.28 6.22 16.37
N ALA A 374 -15.15 6.41 15.38
CA ALA A 374 -15.15 5.59 14.15
C ALA A 374 -13.91 5.88 13.30
N GLY A 375 -13.56 7.16 13.14
CA GLY A 375 -12.34 7.57 12.45
C GLY A 375 -11.08 7.05 13.13
N ASN A 376 -11.03 7.10 14.46
CA ASN A 376 -9.90 6.61 15.25
C ASN A 376 -9.72 5.09 15.14
N ILE A 377 -10.82 4.32 15.15
CA ILE A 377 -10.80 2.86 14.88
C ILE A 377 -10.30 2.61 13.45
N SER A 378 -10.80 3.36 12.48
CA SER A 378 -10.38 3.21 11.07
C SER A 378 -8.91 3.55 10.88
N ALA A 379 -8.40 4.59 11.52
CA ALA A 379 -7.00 4.99 11.43
C ALA A 379 -6.06 3.94 12.03
N GLU A 380 -6.38 3.41 13.21
CA GLU A 380 -5.61 2.33 13.84
C GLU A 380 -5.66 1.05 13.01
N ASN A 381 -6.86 0.64 12.55
CA ASN A 381 -7.03 -0.54 11.71
C ASN A 381 -6.24 -0.43 10.40
N GLY A 382 -6.31 0.72 9.72
CA GLY A 382 -5.54 0.97 8.51
C GLY A 382 -4.04 0.81 8.72
N ASN A 383 -3.50 1.35 9.83
CA ASN A 383 -2.09 1.21 10.19
C ASN A 383 -1.73 -0.24 10.59
N ALA A 384 -2.62 -0.93 11.30
CA ALA A 384 -2.43 -2.34 11.68
C ALA A 384 -2.33 -3.24 10.44
N VAL A 385 -3.22 -3.05 9.46
CA VAL A 385 -3.20 -3.79 8.19
C VAL A 385 -1.98 -3.41 7.35
N TYR A 386 -1.64 -2.13 7.25
CA TYR A 386 -0.42 -1.67 6.59
C TYR A 386 0.80 -2.42 7.12
N THR A 387 1.00 -2.38 8.43
CA THR A 387 2.12 -3.05 9.10
C THR A 387 2.08 -4.57 8.88
N ALA A 388 0.92 -5.20 9.07
CA ALA A 388 0.80 -6.66 8.96
C ALA A 388 1.11 -7.16 7.53
N VAL A 389 0.62 -6.47 6.50
CA VAL A 389 0.86 -6.86 5.10
C VAL A 389 2.32 -6.65 4.71
N GLU A 390 2.88 -5.48 4.98
CA GLU A 390 4.28 -5.21 4.62
C GLU A 390 5.26 -6.11 5.36
N CYS A 391 5.02 -6.34 6.66
CA CYS A 391 5.87 -7.24 7.43
C CYS A 391 5.75 -8.70 6.98
N ALA A 392 4.57 -9.15 6.53
CA ALA A 392 4.37 -10.55 6.12
C ALA A 392 4.84 -10.83 4.68
N ASP A 393 4.73 -9.86 3.77
CA ASP A 393 5.07 -10.03 2.34
C ASP A 393 6.56 -10.19 2.08
N ALA A 394 7.42 -9.63 2.92
CA ALA A 394 8.86 -9.61 2.69
C ALA A 394 9.67 -9.85 3.97
N LYS A 395 10.91 -10.27 3.78
CA LYS A 395 11.90 -10.32 4.88
C LYS A 395 12.48 -8.94 5.10
N TRP A 396 12.36 -8.44 6.30
CA TRP A 396 12.90 -7.16 6.71
C TRP A 396 14.25 -7.28 7.46
N PRO A 397 15.09 -6.24 7.43
CA PRO A 397 16.31 -6.24 8.23
C PRO A 397 15.98 -6.30 9.72
N THR A 398 16.55 -7.28 10.44
CA THR A 398 16.41 -7.42 11.90
C THR A 398 17.49 -6.65 12.68
N SER A 399 18.55 -6.21 11.99
CA SER A 399 19.66 -5.51 12.60
C SER A 399 19.39 -4.01 12.73
N TRP A 400 19.25 -3.51 13.95
CA TRP A 400 19.16 -2.08 14.22
C TRP A 400 20.31 -1.27 13.58
N LYS A 401 21.54 -1.80 13.60
CA LYS A 401 22.68 -1.13 12.99
C LYS A 401 22.47 -0.81 11.49
N LYS A 402 21.72 -1.67 10.77
CA LYS A 402 21.37 -1.39 9.36
C LYS A 402 20.36 -0.25 9.28
N TRP A 403 19.28 -0.31 10.06
CA TRP A 403 18.27 0.73 10.10
C TRP A 403 18.85 2.10 10.45
N ASP A 404 19.62 2.17 11.52
CA ASP A 404 20.25 3.40 11.99
C ASP A 404 21.21 4.00 10.96
N ARG A 405 22.08 3.17 10.40
CA ARG A 405 23.04 3.62 9.36
C ARG A 405 22.30 4.16 8.12
N ASP A 406 21.31 3.42 7.60
CA ASP A 406 20.67 3.74 6.35
C ASP A 406 19.80 5.01 6.52
N ASN A 407 19.01 5.10 7.59
CA ASN A 407 18.15 6.25 7.84
C ASN A 407 18.91 7.50 8.32
N THR A 408 19.99 7.36 9.12
CA THR A 408 20.84 8.51 9.47
C THR A 408 21.49 9.13 8.22
N ARG A 409 22.04 8.29 7.33
CA ARG A 409 22.62 8.76 6.07
C ARG A 409 21.58 9.42 5.17
N LEU A 410 20.39 8.81 5.07
CA LEU A 410 19.33 9.31 4.20
C LEU A 410 18.77 10.65 4.71
N HIS A 411 18.54 10.74 6.02
CA HIS A 411 18.05 11.95 6.69
C HIS A 411 18.94 13.18 6.48
N GLN A 412 20.25 13.00 6.35
CA GLN A 412 21.17 14.12 6.09
C GLN A 412 20.87 14.86 4.76
N GLN A 413 20.31 14.17 3.77
CA GLN A 413 20.00 14.72 2.45
C GLN A 413 18.48 14.88 2.23
N TYR A 414 17.67 14.07 2.89
CA TYR A 414 16.23 13.95 2.72
C TYR A 414 15.49 13.98 4.06
N PRO A 415 15.57 15.10 4.82
CA PRO A 415 15.13 15.13 6.23
C PRO A 415 13.63 15.08 6.44
N PHE A 416 12.79 15.37 5.43
CA PHE A 416 11.36 15.60 5.63
C PHE A 416 10.63 14.41 6.25
N MET A 417 10.77 13.22 5.65
CA MET A 417 10.00 12.02 6.04
C MET A 417 10.82 10.89 6.65
N THR A 418 12.14 10.86 6.44
CA THR A 418 12.99 9.68 6.67
C THR A 418 12.79 9.00 8.01
N TRP A 419 12.86 9.73 9.11
CA TRP A 419 12.70 9.11 10.43
C TRP A 419 11.25 8.74 10.75
N ALA A 420 10.26 9.51 10.28
CA ALA A 420 8.85 9.16 10.45
C ALA A 420 8.53 7.85 9.73
N ASN A 421 8.99 7.70 8.48
CA ASN A 421 8.83 6.50 7.68
C ASN A 421 9.59 5.30 8.29
N ALA A 422 10.81 5.52 8.77
CA ALA A 422 11.60 4.49 9.45
C ALA A 422 10.86 3.90 10.66
N TRP A 423 10.31 4.75 11.53
CA TRP A 423 9.60 4.28 12.73
C TRP A 423 8.29 3.57 12.41
N MET A 424 7.55 4.03 11.40
CA MET A 424 6.33 3.39 10.94
C MET A 424 6.56 1.94 10.49
N ASN A 425 7.71 1.67 9.88
CA ASN A 425 8.06 0.36 9.33
C ASN A 425 8.90 -0.52 10.27
N LEU A 426 9.47 0.06 11.32
CA LEU A 426 10.36 -0.65 12.24
C LEU A 426 9.72 -1.85 12.98
N PRO A 427 8.39 -1.92 13.22
CA PRO A 427 7.75 -3.13 13.76
C PRO A 427 8.09 -4.40 12.97
N CYS A 428 8.37 -4.28 11.66
CA CYS A 428 8.76 -5.42 10.82
C CYS A 428 10.12 -6.03 11.18
N ALA A 429 11.00 -5.29 11.87
CA ALA A 429 12.28 -5.82 12.33
C ALA A 429 12.14 -6.89 13.44
N THR A 430 11.04 -6.86 14.19
CA THR A 430 10.72 -7.79 15.28
C THR A 430 9.38 -8.49 15.06
N TRP A 431 8.91 -8.55 13.82
CA TRP A 431 7.58 -9.08 13.49
C TRP A 431 7.37 -10.51 14.01
N PRO A 432 6.30 -10.76 14.79
CA PRO A 432 6.11 -12.03 15.51
C PRO A 432 5.51 -13.14 14.61
N SER A 433 5.22 -12.86 13.35
CA SER A 433 4.67 -13.83 12.40
C SER A 433 5.63 -14.12 11.25
N THR A 434 5.23 -15.05 10.36
CA THR A 434 6.08 -15.45 9.22
C THR A 434 6.25 -14.31 8.23
N GLN A 435 7.50 -13.98 7.93
CA GLN A 435 7.89 -13.10 6.84
C GLN A 435 8.19 -13.94 5.59
N ARG A 436 7.49 -13.66 4.51
CA ARG A 436 7.60 -14.44 3.26
C ARG A 436 8.68 -13.88 2.33
N THR A 437 8.91 -14.55 1.23
CA THR A 437 9.66 -14.01 0.10
C THR A 437 8.66 -13.43 -0.88
N PRO A 438 8.83 -12.18 -1.37
CA PRO A 438 7.93 -11.58 -2.33
C PRO A 438 7.73 -12.43 -3.57
N LEU A 439 6.50 -12.43 -4.10
CA LEU A 439 6.18 -13.13 -5.34
C LEU A 439 6.99 -12.51 -6.50
N ASP A 440 7.46 -13.35 -7.41
CA ASP A 440 8.09 -12.90 -8.65
C ASP A 440 7.02 -12.44 -9.65
N VAL A 441 6.71 -11.15 -9.62
CA VAL A 441 5.73 -10.55 -10.53
C VAL A 441 6.22 -10.67 -11.98
N ARG A 442 5.38 -11.27 -12.83
CA ARG A 442 5.71 -11.49 -14.24
C ARG A 442 4.48 -11.75 -15.09
N THR A 443 4.59 -11.57 -16.38
CA THR A 443 3.54 -11.92 -17.33
C THR A 443 3.27 -13.42 -17.30
N GLY A 444 2.05 -13.79 -16.91
CA GLY A 444 1.53 -15.15 -17.09
C GLY A 444 0.94 -15.36 -18.50
N LYS A 445 0.88 -16.63 -18.93
CA LYS A 445 0.24 -16.98 -20.22
C LYS A 445 -1.24 -16.61 -20.19
N GLY A 446 -1.66 -15.76 -21.12
CA GLY A 446 -3.07 -15.32 -21.24
C GLY A 446 -3.39 -14.00 -20.51
N LEU A 447 -2.42 -13.37 -19.86
CA LEU A 447 -2.60 -12.03 -19.32
C LEU A 447 -2.80 -11.03 -20.49
N PRO A 448 -3.93 -10.29 -20.53
CA PRO A 448 -4.13 -9.25 -21.53
C PRO A 448 -3.20 -8.04 -21.27
N PRO A 449 -3.09 -7.11 -22.23
CA PRO A 449 -2.39 -5.85 -22.00
C PRO A 449 -2.92 -5.16 -20.74
N VAL A 450 -2.02 -4.72 -19.85
CA VAL A 450 -2.31 -3.92 -18.65
C VAL A 450 -2.01 -2.47 -18.97
N LEU A 451 -2.88 -1.55 -18.56
CA LEU A 451 -2.63 -0.11 -18.65
C LEU A 451 -1.99 0.37 -17.35
N ILE A 452 -0.79 0.90 -17.47
CA ILE A 452 0.00 1.47 -16.37
C ILE A 452 -0.08 2.99 -16.49
N VAL A 453 -0.45 3.67 -15.40
CA VAL A 453 -0.53 5.13 -15.32
C VAL A 453 0.42 5.61 -14.24
N GLN A 454 1.21 6.65 -14.52
CA GLN A 454 2.21 7.12 -13.55
C GLN A 454 2.61 8.58 -13.78
N SER A 455 2.64 9.37 -12.72
CA SER A 455 3.31 10.67 -12.69
C SER A 455 4.82 10.51 -12.48
N THR A 456 5.63 11.36 -13.14
CA THR A 456 7.11 11.23 -13.04
C THR A 456 7.67 11.67 -11.70
N ARG A 457 6.91 12.41 -10.90
CA ARG A 457 7.34 12.97 -9.62
C ARG A 457 6.48 12.50 -8.44
N ASP A 458 5.82 11.36 -8.57
CA ASP A 458 5.04 10.75 -7.49
C ASP A 458 5.94 10.46 -6.28
N ALA A 459 5.56 10.95 -5.10
CA ALA A 459 6.33 10.81 -3.87
C ALA A 459 6.16 9.42 -3.25
N ALA A 460 4.95 8.88 -3.28
CA ALA A 460 4.62 7.63 -2.58
C ALA A 460 5.03 6.40 -3.38
N THR A 461 4.95 6.48 -4.71
CA THR A 461 5.34 5.40 -5.63
C THR A 461 6.19 5.98 -6.75
N PRO A 462 7.52 6.06 -6.55
CA PRO A 462 8.44 6.64 -7.52
C PRO A 462 8.33 6.01 -8.92
N TYR A 463 8.54 6.82 -9.96
CA TYR A 463 8.34 6.50 -11.38
C TYR A 463 9.00 5.18 -11.82
N GLU A 464 10.13 4.84 -11.21
CA GLU A 464 10.88 3.61 -11.49
C GLU A 464 10.06 2.35 -11.25
N GLY A 465 9.07 2.41 -10.34
CA GLY A 465 8.13 1.31 -10.09
C GLY A 465 7.28 0.99 -11.31
N ALA A 466 6.75 2.00 -11.98
CA ALA A 466 5.97 1.84 -13.21
C ALA A 466 6.84 1.30 -14.36
N VAL A 467 8.07 1.80 -14.50
CA VAL A 467 9.03 1.31 -15.49
C VAL A 467 9.37 -0.16 -15.24
N GLU A 468 9.58 -0.55 -13.99
CA GLU A 468 9.90 -1.94 -13.65
C GLU A 468 8.70 -2.87 -13.90
N LEU A 469 7.48 -2.47 -13.50
CA LEU A 469 6.27 -3.26 -13.81
C LEU A 469 6.07 -3.39 -15.32
N HIS A 470 6.28 -2.32 -16.08
CA HIS A 470 6.16 -2.33 -17.54
C HIS A 470 7.15 -3.31 -18.19
N LYS A 471 8.37 -3.40 -17.69
CA LYS A 471 9.35 -4.41 -18.13
C LYS A 471 8.89 -5.83 -17.82
N ARG A 472 8.25 -6.05 -16.66
CA ARG A 472 7.79 -7.37 -16.21
C ARG A 472 6.50 -7.81 -16.89
N PHE A 473 5.57 -6.89 -17.12
CA PHE A 473 4.31 -7.15 -17.81
C PHE A 473 4.43 -6.91 -19.32
N LYS A 474 4.88 -7.94 -20.03
CA LYS A 474 5.01 -7.87 -21.50
C LYS A 474 3.67 -7.54 -22.15
N GLY A 475 3.67 -6.55 -23.02
CA GLY A 475 2.45 -6.09 -23.71
C GLY A 475 1.65 -5.03 -22.95
N SER A 476 2.02 -4.67 -21.71
CA SER A 476 1.46 -3.49 -21.04
C SER A 476 1.73 -2.20 -21.82
N ARG A 477 1.01 -1.15 -21.47
CA ARG A 477 1.26 0.21 -21.99
C ARG A 477 1.40 1.17 -20.83
N LEU A 478 2.41 2.04 -20.92
CA LEU A 478 2.69 3.06 -19.94
C LEU A 478 2.16 4.41 -20.41
N VAL A 479 1.29 5.02 -19.62
CA VAL A 479 0.83 6.39 -19.74
C VAL A 479 1.53 7.21 -18.66
N THR A 480 2.45 8.06 -19.09
CA THR A 480 3.24 8.90 -18.19
C THR A 480 2.67 10.31 -18.17
N GLU A 481 2.33 10.82 -16.99
CA GLU A 481 2.15 12.25 -16.79
C GLU A 481 3.50 12.87 -16.42
N LYS A 482 4.09 13.58 -17.39
CA LYS A 482 5.44 14.13 -17.25
C LYS A 482 5.42 15.40 -16.39
N ASP A 483 6.44 15.57 -15.54
CA ASP A 483 6.68 16.76 -14.70
C ASP A 483 5.51 17.09 -13.73
N ALA A 484 4.67 16.12 -13.41
CA ALA A 484 3.61 16.17 -12.41
C ALA A 484 3.88 15.18 -11.27
N GLY A 485 3.27 15.38 -10.12
CA GLY A 485 3.61 14.62 -8.92
C GLY A 485 2.43 14.15 -8.06
N SER A 486 1.19 14.40 -8.47
CA SER A 486 0.05 13.87 -7.72
C SER A 486 0.05 12.35 -7.71
N HIS A 487 -0.19 11.78 -6.54
CA HIS A 487 -0.35 10.35 -6.33
C HIS A 487 -1.78 9.91 -6.69
N GLY A 488 -1.92 8.94 -7.61
CA GLY A 488 -3.22 8.51 -8.13
C GLY A 488 -3.80 9.51 -9.15
N VAL A 489 -3.49 9.36 -10.43
CA VAL A 489 -3.79 10.34 -11.50
C VAL A 489 -5.11 10.07 -12.22
N THR A 490 -5.55 8.79 -12.22
CA THR A 490 -6.78 8.36 -12.90
C THR A 490 -8.01 9.02 -12.30
N GLY A 491 -8.78 9.70 -13.13
CA GLY A 491 -9.99 10.41 -12.70
C GLY A 491 -9.73 11.77 -12.09
N LEU A 492 -8.49 12.25 -12.08
CA LEU A 492 -8.14 13.63 -11.71
C LEU A 492 -8.26 14.58 -12.92
N VAL A 493 -7.52 15.68 -12.89
CA VAL A 493 -7.70 16.80 -13.80
C VAL A 493 -7.00 16.66 -15.16
N ASN A 494 -6.22 15.60 -15.42
CA ASN A 494 -5.50 15.45 -16.68
C ASN A 494 -6.34 14.77 -17.77
N PRO A 495 -6.83 15.52 -18.80
CA PRO A 495 -7.66 14.95 -19.87
C PRO A 495 -6.93 13.91 -20.71
N CYS A 496 -5.61 14.09 -20.93
CA CYS A 496 -4.79 13.17 -21.72
C CYS A 496 -4.74 11.80 -21.07
N VAL A 497 -4.52 11.73 -19.75
CA VAL A 497 -4.52 10.48 -18.97
C VAL A 497 -5.92 9.86 -18.99
N ASN A 498 -6.94 10.66 -18.67
CA ASN A 498 -8.32 10.18 -18.55
C ASN A 498 -8.86 9.61 -19.86
N GLU A 499 -8.52 10.19 -21.01
CA GLU A 499 -8.92 9.69 -22.33
C GLU A 499 -8.36 8.29 -22.62
N ARG A 500 -7.11 8.01 -22.21
CA ARG A 500 -6.48 6.68 -22.40
C ARG A 500 -7.10 5.64 -21.46
N VAL A 501 -7.32 6.01 -20.21
CA VAL A 501 -8.00 5.14 -19.24
C VAL A 501 -9.42 4.83 -19.71
N ASP A 502 -10.18 5.84 -20.13
CA ASP A 502 -11.55 5.73 -20.64
C ASP A 502 -11.60 4.79 -21.87
N THR A 503 -10.73 5.04 -22.85
CA THR A 503 -10.63 4.22 -24.07
C THR A 503 -10.33 2.77 -23.72
N TYR A 504 -9.36 2.54 -22.84
CA TYR A 504 -8.99 1.18 -22.42
C TYR A 504 -10.13 0.50 -21.64
N LEU A 505 -10.71 1.18 -20.66
CA LEU A 505 -11.81 0.61 -19.86
C LEU A 505 -13.05 0.34 -20.73
N LEU A 506 -13.38 1.16 -21.71
CA LEU A 506 -14.58 0.98 -22.55
C LEU A 506 -14.37 0.01 -23.71
N THR A 507 -13.19 -0.02 -24.32
CA THR A 507 -12.95 -0.77 -25.56
C THR A 507 -11.92 -1.90 -25.43
N GLY A 508 -11.10 -1.90 -24.39
CA GLY A 508 -9.93 -2.78 -24.23
C GLY A 508 -8.74 -2.42 -25.13
N LYS A 509 -8.85 -1.35 -25.91
CA LYS A 509 -7.79 -0.89 -26.80
C LYS A 509 -6.80 -0.03 -26.04
N THR A 510 -5.51 -0.21 -26.33
CA THR A 510 -4.43 0.66 -25.89
C THR A 510 -3.80 1.35 -27.08
N ASP A 511 -3.05 2.41 -26.84
CA ASP A 511 -2.20 3.01 -27.86
C ASP A 511 -1.19 1.98 -28.39
N ARG A 512 -0.66 2.21 -29.60
CA ARG A 512 0.38 1.33 -30.19
C ARG A 512 1.70 1.40 -29.43
N HIS A 513 2.00 2.55 -28.86
CA HIS A 513 3.20 2.87 -28.10
C HIS A 513 2.81 3.45 -26.74
N ASP A 514 3.79 3.55 -25.84
CA ASP A 514 3.64 4.28 -24.60
C ASP A 514 3.34 5.75 -24.87
N VAL A 515 2.60 6.39 -23.97
CA VAL A 515 2.12 7.77 -24.14
C VAL A 515 2.72 8.64 -23.04
N THR A 516 3.20 9.82 -23.44
CA THR A 516 3.58 10.87 -22.51
C THR A 516 2.58 12.01 -22.60
N CYS A 517 1.89 12.28 -21.51
CA CYS A 517 0.99 13.42 -21.34
C CYS A 517 1.78 14.60 -20.72
N THR A 518 1.43 15.82 -21.13
CA THR A 518 1.89 17.02 -20.42
C THR A 518 1.30 17.07 -19.01
N PRO A 519 1.93 17.79 -18.07
CA PRO A 519 1.39 17.90 -16.72
C PRO A 519 0.02 18.59 -16.72
N HIS A 520 -0.81 18.27 -15.74
CA HIS A 520 -1.98 19.08 -15.44
C HIS A 520 -1.58 20.49 -14.94
N ALA A 521 -2.53 21.39 -14.90
CA ALA A 521 -2.27 22.76 -14.46
C ALA A 521 -1.83 22.78 -12.99
N THR A 522 -0.78 23.55 -12.71
CA THR A 522 -0.33 23.81 -11.33
C THR A 522 -1.47 24.44 -10.51
N PRO A 523 -1.67 24.07 -9.25
CA PRO A 523 -2.67 24.68 -8.39
C PRO A 523 -2.51 26.20 -8.33
N LYS A 524 -3.64 26.90 -8.28
CA LYS A 524 -3.66 28.35 -8.01
C LYS A 524 -3.67 28.60 -6.52
N PRO A 525 -3.06 29.71 -6.05
CA PRO A 525 -3.05 30.10 -4.65
C PRO A 525 -4.42 30.45 -4.08
#